data_3143607037b21d3cbeb8dc81d51352ef
#
_entry.id   3143607037b21d3cbeb8dc81d51352ef
#
_cell.length_a   1.000
_cell.length_b   1.000
_cell.length_c   1.000
_cell.angle_alpha   90.00
_cell.angle_beta   90.00
_cell.angle_gamma   90.00
#
_symmetry.space_group_name_H-M   'P 1'
#
loop_
_entity.id
_entity.type
_entity.pdbx_description
1 polymer ?
#
loop_
_entity_poly.entity_id
_entity_poly.type
_entity_poly.pdbx_seq_one_letter_code
_entity_poly.pdbx_strand_id
1 'polypeptide(L)' 'MAKVKVTLKRSLIGRPETQRKTVRALGLRKINSVVELPDNPAIRGQLHKVELLISVEEIAD' A
#
# COMPACT_ATOMS: atom_id res chain seq x y z
N MET A 1 -15.80 11.13 -3.10
CA MET A 1 -15.46 9.90 -2.42
C MET A 1 -14.02 9.97 -1.94
N ALA A 2 -13.74 9.38 -0.81
CA ALA A 2 -12.40 9.44 -0.25
C ALA A 2 -11.45 8.51 -1.00
N LYS A 3 -10.21 8.92 -1.09
CA LYS A 3 -9.11 8.13 -1.65
C LYS A 3 -7.98 8.06 -0.64
N VAL A 4 -7.13 7.07 -0.80
CA VAL A 4 -5.93 6.95 0.03
C VAL A 4 -4.71 6.99 -0.88
N LYS A 5 -3.70 7.70 -0.42
CA LYS A 5 -2.40 7.78 -1.07
C LYS A 5 -1.45 6.86 -0.32
N VAL A 6 -0.91 5.88 -1.02
CA VAL A 6 -0.05 4.86 -0.43
C VAL A 6 1.35 5.02 -0.98
N THR A 7 2.32 5.12 -0.10
CA THR A 7 3.74 5.23 -0.46
C THR A 7 4.50 4.05 0.12
N LEU A 8 5.30 3.38 -0.70
CA LEU A 8 6.14 2.29 -0.23
C LEU A 8 7.38 2.87 0.44
N LYS A 9 7.52 2.64 1.74
CA LYS A 9 8.63 3.18 2.51
C LYS A 9 9.77 2.21 2.73
N ARG A 10 9.51 0.92 2.73
CA ARG A 10 10.51 -0.09 3.02
C ARG A 10 10.71 -1.02 1.84
N SER A 11 11.93 -1.56 1.72
CA SER A 11 12.24 -2.52 0.68
C SER A 11 11.45 -3.82 0.87
N LEU A 12 11.11 -4.47 -0.24
CA LEU A 12 10.47 -5.77 -0.23
C LEU A 12 11.46 -6.91 -0.08
N ILE A 13 12.75 -6.62 -0.16
CA ILE A 13 13.79 -7.64 -0.02
C ILE A 13 13.77 -8.20 1.40
N GLY A 14 13.74 -9.53 1.50
CA GLY A 14 13.70 -10.20 2.80
C GLY A 14 12.32 -10.28 3.43
N ARG A 15 11.29 -9.83 2.73
CA ARG A 15 9.92 -9.90 3.25
C ARG A 15 9.22 -11.17 2.78
N PRO A 16 8.23 -11.67 3.56
CA PRO A 16 7.46 -12.84 3.12
C PRO A 16 6.81 -12.60 1.77
N GLU A 17 6.66 -13.67 1.02
CA GLU A 17 6.10 -13.58 -0.32
C GLU A 17 4.66 -13.06 -0.31
N THR A 18 3.89 -13.39 0.71
CA THR A 18 2.52 -12.91 0.84
C THR A 18 2.46 -11.38 0.92
N GLN A 19 3.39 -10.77 1.67
CA GLN A 19 3.48 -9.32 1.76
C GLN A 19 3.90 -8.71 0.43
N ARG A 20 4.88 -9.32 -0.25
CA ARG A 20 5.33 -8.84 -1.54
C ARG A 20 4.21 -8.89 -2.59
N LYS A 21 3.44 -9.96 -2.59
CA LYS A 21 2.29 -10.08 -3.50
C LYS A 21 1.24 -9.02 -3.23
N THR A 22 0.95 -8.76 -1.95
CA THR A 22 -0.02 -7.74 -1.57
C THR A 22 0.43 -6.36 -2.05
N VAL A 23 1.69 -6.01 -1.82
CA VAL A 23 2.24 -4.72 -2.25
C VAL A 23 2.20 -4.59 -3.77
N ARG A 24 2.54 -5.65 -4.50
CA ARG A 24 2.45 -5.63 -5.96
C ARG A 24 1.02 -5.45 -6.45
N ALA A 25 0.07 -6.10 -5.79
CA ALA A 25 -1.35 -5.96 -6.13
C ALA A 25 -1.83 -4.52 -5.93
N LEU A 26 -1.23 -3.80 -5.00
CA LEU A 26 -1.51 -2.39 -4.78
C LEU A 26 -0.87 -1.49 -5.84
N GLY A 27 0.07 -2.00 -6.61
CA GLY A 27 0.76 -1.23 -7.63
C GLY A 27 2.11 -0.65 -7.21
N LEU A 28 2.57 -0.98 -6.01
CA LEU A 28 3.85 -0.49 -5.51
C LEU A 28 4.95 -1.48 -5.90
N ARG A 29 6.04 -0.97 -6.45
CA ARG A 29 7.14 -1.82 -6.93
C ARG A 29 8.48 -1.47 -6.31
N LYS A 30 8.74 -0.19 -6.07
CA LYS A 30 10.02 0.31 -5.57
C LYS A 30 9.79 1.16 -4.35
N ILE A 31 10.84 1.36 -3.57
CA ILE A 31 10.80 2.30 -2.46
C ILE A 31 10.44 3.68 -3.02
N ASN A 32 9.58 4.38 -2.30
CA ASN A 32 9.04 5.69 -2.68
C ASN A 32 8.04 5.66 -3.83
N SER A 33 7.61 4.47 -4.27
CA SER A 33 6.47 4.38 -5.20
C SER A 33 5.22 4.89 -4.51
N VAL A 34 4.41 5.65 -5.25
CA VAL A 34 3.19 6.25 -4.71
C VAL A 34 2.02 5.84 -5.60
N VAL A 35 0.93 5.40 -4.99
CA VAL A 35 -0.31 5.10 -5.71
C VAL A 35 -1.49 5.70 -4.98
N GLU A 36 -2.51 6.05 -5.73
CA GLU A 36 -3.79 6.49 -5.17
C GLU A 36 -4.81 5.38 -5.38
N LEU A 37 -5.49 5.03 -4.31
CA LEU A 37 -6.45 3.93 -4.32
C LEU A 37 -7.76 4.39 -3.69
N PRO A 38 -8.89 3.80 -4.11
CA PRO A 38 -10.17 4.13 -3.47
C PRO A 38 -10.16 3.63 -2.03
N ASP A 39 -10.78 4.40 -1.15
CA ASP A 39 -10.91 4.03 0.25
C ASP A 39 -12.12 3.13 0.41
N ASN A 40 -11.89 1.83 0.44
CA ASN A 40 -12.95 0.85 0.66
C ASN A 40 -12.42 -0.29 1.54
N PRO A 41 -13.33 -1.13 2.10
CA PRO A 41 -12.90 -2.19 3.02
C PRO A 41 -11.90 -3.17 2.43
N ALA A 42 -12.02 -3.50 1.14
CA ALA A 42 -11.10 -4.43 0.50
C ALA A 42 -9.68 -3.86 0.44
N ILE A 43 -9.55 -2.60 0.06
CA ILE A 43 -8.26 -1.91 0.00
C ILE A 43 -7.69 -1.74 1.41
N ARG A 44 -8.52 -1.33 2.37
CA ARG A 44 -8.07 -1.17 3.75
C ARG A 44 -7.55 -2.48 4.34
N GLY A 45 -8.19 -3.60 4.04
CA GLY A 45 -7.73 -4.91 4.46
C GLY A 45 -6.36 -5.26 3.91
N GLN A 46 -6.11 -4.96 2.64
CA GLN A 46 -4.80 -5.18 2.04
C GLN A 46 -3.74 -4.27 2.63
N LEU A 47 -4.05 -3.01 2.84
CA LEU A 47 -3.12 -2.04 3.43
C LEU A 47 -2.72 -2.45 4.85
N HIS A 48 -3.67 -2.97 5.61
CA HIS A 48 -3.41 -3.42 6.98
C HIS A 48 -2.36 -4.54 7.01
N LYS A 49 -2.40 -5.45 6.04
CA LYS A 49 -1.45 -6.57 5.98
C LYS A 49 0.00 -6.11 5.80
N VAL A 50 0.20 -4.97 5.17
CA VAL A 50 1.54 -4.45 4.85
C VAL A 50 1.80 -3.07 5.43
N GLU A 51 1.05 -2.69 6.46
CA GLU A 51 1.14 -1.34 7.03
C GLU A 51 2.53 -0.98 7.54
N LEU A 52 3.31 -1.97 7.94
CA LEU A 52 4.68 -1.73 8.41
C LEU A 52 5.63 -1.35 7.26
N LEU A 53 5.22 -1.62 6.02
CA LEU A 53 6.05 -1.38 4.84
C LEU A 53 5.67 -0.10 4.11
N ILE A 54 4.50 0.44 4.40
CA ILE A 54 3.92 1.54 3.63
C ILE A 54 3.50 2.69 4.53
N SER A 55 3.28 3.83 3.89
CA SER A 55 2.66 4.99 4.52
C SER A 55 1.35 5.27 3.81
N VAL A 56 0.30 5.48 4.57
CA VAL A 56 -1.03 5.74 4.02
C VAL A 56 -1.47 7.14 4.43
N GLU A 57 -1.87 7.93 3.46
CA GLU A 57 -2.48 9.25 3.69
C GLU A 57 -3.89 9.24 3.13
N GLU A 58 -4.80 9.83 3.87
CA GLU A 58 -6.15 10.05 3.38
C GLU A 58 -6.18 11.32 2.54
N ILE A 59 -6.78 11.21 1.37
CA ILE A 59 -6.95 12.35 0.48
C ILE A 59 -8.43 12.70 0.46
N ALA A 60 -8.73 13.92 0.85
CA ALA A 60 -10.09 14.42 0.77
C ALA A 60 -10.37 14.88 -0.65
N ASP A 61 -11.46 14.40 -1.21
CA ASP A 61 -11.96 14.84 -2.51
C ASP A 61 -12.86 16.04 -2.35
#